data_590babc4d84b6063b9cebf7d2a81179d
#
_entry.id   590babc4d84b6063b9cebf7d2a81179d
#
_cell.length_a   1.000
_cell.length_b   1.000
_cell.length_c   1.000
_cell.angle_alpha   90.00
_cell.angle_beta   90.00
_cell.angle_gamma   90.00
#
_symmetry.space_group_name_H-M   'P 1'
#
loop_
_entity.id
_entity.type
_entity.pdbx_description
1 polymer ?
#
loop_
_entity_poly.entity_id
_entity_poly.type
_entity_poly.pdbx_seq_one_letter_code
_entity_poly.pdbx_strand_id
1 'polypeptide(L)'
;MAKNIKLQFCDLQVIRTVDPKLASYNVEMTEVTGGTFWRAYTPEQIAGKEKFPALKDMSDFAKLMQWYDPIDLYNPRLRKLAKALGKLWVRVSGTWATKTYYDFDGEYTDGKVPEGYMSVLTRDQWISVLEFVKAVEGKLLVSVNNCPGLHSAKEPWHPGQAEKLFAFSAEYGVPINAVEFMNEPNMLEGSGAPAGYTPADFVRDQDLFHNWVRKHYPDCIVVGPSSTDSKAASMGPGGKGGAGVGDVMYSCTTDELFDGAQTRPDIFSYHYYNGISERLESMMPAAHWSAEEAQSEEYLATSGHIARVYGAFRDKYTPGAPMWVTESGDAGGGGDTWGSTYLEVLRTLNELGEFATVTDGIIFHNTLASSDYGWLKHGSFEPRPNYFAVLLWNTLMGTTVYDSKIPASEGAHVYCHSRKDGKDGCVYLVINNSKTDVTTVELPKDADAYVLDGNGDMRSTVMYLNGKALTLGENDALPEMNGKAVSGAVELAPGSCAFFAL
;
A
#
# COMPACT_ATOMS: atom_id res chain seq x y z
N MET A 1 -8.26 2.35 31.24
CA MET A 1 -8.06 1.34 32.34
C MET A 1 -7.12 0.28 31.80
N ALA A 2 -6.10 -0.08 32.61
CA ALA A 2 -5.16 -1.15 32.23
C ALA A 2 -5.91 -2.38 31.73
N LYS A 3 -5.49 -2.96 30.62
CA LYS A 3 -6.15 -4.07 29.95
C LYS A 3 -5.42 -5.38 30.23
N ASN A 4 -6.16 -6.42 30.57
CA ASN A 4 -5.63 -7.77 30.68
C ASN A 4 -6.21 -8.62 29.55
N ILE A 5 -5.35 -9.25 28.78
CA ILE A 5 -5.73 -10.21 27.74
C ILE A 5 -5.03 -11.54 27.98
N LYS A 6 -5.71 -12.63 27.65
CA LYS A 6 -5.17 -13.99 27.78
C LYS A 6 -5.12 -14.64 26.42
N LEU A 7 -3.91 -14.97 25.96
CA LEU A 7 -3.73 -15.67 24.71
C LEU A 7 -4.06 -17.17 24.86
N GLN A 8 -4.45 -17.78 23.74
CA GLN A 8 -4.74 -19.21 23.66
C GLN A 8 -3.67 -19.93 22.85
N PHE A 9 -3.53 -21.23 23.06
CA PHE A 9 -2.59 -22.05 22.28
C PHE A 9 -3.24 -23.29 21.68
N CYS A 10 -4.28 -23.82 22.34
CA CYS A 10 -5.03 -25.00 21.89
C CYS A 10 -6.38 -24.58 21.32
N ASP A 11 -6.93 -25.42 20.45
CA ASP A 11 -8.28 -25.29 19.90
C ASP A 11 -8.54 -23.97 19.14
N LEU A 12 -7.49 -23.44 18.50
CA LEU A 12 -7.61 -22.25 17.67
C LEU A 12 -8.48 -22.54 16.43
N GLN A 13 -9.54 -21.77 16.28
CA GLN A 13 -10.43 -21.87 15.12
C GLN A 13 -9.77 -21.20 13.90
N VAL A 14 -9.61 -21.95 12.81
CA VAL A 14 -9.14 -21.39 11.54
C VAL A 14 -10.22 -20.49 10.94
N ILE A 15 -9.86 -19.25 10.60
CA ILE A 15 -10.72 -18.32 9.87
C ILE A 15 -10.54 -18.55 8.36
N ARG A 16 -9.29 -18.53 7.89
CA ARG A 16 -8.94 -18.68 6.48
C ARG A 16 -7.45 -18.97 6.28
N THR A 17 -7.08 -19.17 5.03
CA THR A 17 -5.69 -19.10 4.57
C THR A 17 -5.51 -17.83 3.72
N VAL A 18 -4.43 -17.09 3.93
CA VAL A 18 -4.07 -15.89 3.17
C VAL A 18 -2.89 -16.12 2.25
N ASP A 19 -2.72 -15.27 1.24
CA ASP A 19 -1.54 -15.33 0.36
C ASP A 19 -0.25 -15.03 1.17
N PRO A 20 0.82 -15.80 0.99
CA PRO A 20 2.11 -15.56 1.65
C PRO A 20 2.77 -14.22 1.26
N LYS A 21 2.26 -13.54 0.24
CA LYS A 21 2.69 -12.22 -0.24
C LYS A 21 1.75 -11.10 0.21
N LEU A 22 0.96 -11.31 1.26
CA LEU A 22 -0.05 -10.38 1.74
C LEU A 22 0.49 -8.95 1.85
N ALA A 23 1.68 -8.73 2.40
CA ALA A 23 2.32 -7.42 2.50
C ALA A 23 3.27 -7.18 1.33
N SER A 24 2.74 -6.72 0.22
CA SER A 24 3.47 -6.34 -1.00
C SER A 24 3.64 -4.81 -1.13
N TYR A 25 4.21 -4.29 -2.21
CA TYR A 25 4.51 -2.87 -2.33
C TYR A 25 4.44 -2.33 -3.75
N ASN A 26 4.31 -1.01 -3.84
CA ASN A 26 4.32 -0.22 -5.07
C ASN A 26 5.68 0.43 -5.32
N VAL A 27 5.97 0.63 -6.60
CA VAL A 27 6.92 1.59 -7.16
C VAL A 27 6.12 2.47 -8.11
N GLU A 28 6.08 3.77 -7.86
CA GLU A 28 5.33 4.68 -8.71
C GLU A 28 5.96 4.79 -10.11
N MET A 29 5.14 4.89 -11.15
CA MET A 29 5.67 5.09 -12.51
C MET A 29 6.52 6.36 -12.59
N THR A 30 6.14 7.41 -11.87
CA THR A 30 6.91 8.65 -11.81
C THR A 30 8.26 8.49 -11.10
N GLU A 31 8.42 7.49 -10.21
CA GLU A 31 9.74 7.15 -9.68
C GLU A 31 10.63 6.52 -10.75
N VAL A 32 10.05 5.67 -11.61
CA VAL A 32 10.78 4.99 -12.68
C VAL A 32 11.20 5.98 -13.78
N THR A 33 10.29 6.82 -14.23
CA THR A 33 10.55 7.80 -15.30
C THR A 33 11.31 9.04 -14.84
N GLY A 34 11.28 9.33 -13.53
CA GLY A 34 11.54 10.64 -13.00
C GLY A 34 10.36 11.58 -13.25
N GLY A 35 10.23 12.62 -12.45
CA GLY A 35 9.14 13.59 -12.57
C GLY A 35 8.78 14.28 -11.28
N THR A 36 7.68 15.01 -11.31
CA THR A 36 7.13 15.67 -10.12
C THR A 36 6.31 14.69 -9.29
N PHE A 37 6.60 14.67 -7.99
CA PHE A 37 5.84 13.90 -7.01
C PHE A 37 5.71 14.70 -5.71
N TRP A 38 5.08 14.14 -4.71
CA TRP A 38 4.80 14.84 -3.46
C TRP A 38 6.08 15.34 -2.78
N ARG A 39 6.10 16.62 -2.41
CA ARG A 39 7.23 17.24 -1.71
C ARG A 39 7.42 16.59 -0.34
N ALA A 40 8.65 16.14 -0.05
CA ALA A 40 8.99 15.58 1.24
C ALA A 40 8.80 16.60 2.38
N TYR A 41 8.37 16.13 3.54
CA TYR A 41 8.32 16.95 4.75
C TYR A 41 9.70 17.24 5.29
N THR A 42 9.84 18.41 5.94
CA THR A 42 11.05 18.76 6.68
C THR A 42 11.17 17.94 7.98
N PRO A 43 12.35 17.80 8.57
CA PRO A 43 12.50 17.16 9.88
C PRO A 43 11.63 17.81 10.97
N GLU A 44 11.44 19.12 10.92
CA GLU A 44 10.61 19.88 11.85
C GLU A 44 9.12 19.53 11.71
N GLN A 45 8.64 19.34 10.47
CA GLN A 45 7.28 18.90 10.18
C GLN A 45 7.08 17.45 10.64
N ILE A 46 8.01 16.55 10.34
CA ILE A 46 7.98 15.16 10.82
C ILE A 46 7.95 15.10 12.35
N ALA A 47 8.74 15.96 13.02
CA ALA A 47 8.74 16.07 14.47
C ALA A 47 7.48 16.76 15.06
N GLY A 48 6.56 17.23 14.21
CA GLY A 48 5.35 17.95 14.66
C GLY A 48 5.60 19.36 15.21
N LYS A 49 6.77 19.93 14.94
CA LYS A 49 7.16 21.26 15.40
C LYS A 49 6.75 22.38 14.43
N GLU A 50 6.51 22.03 13.21
CA GLU A 50 6.10 22.94 12.13
C GLU A 50 4.96 22.32 11.33
N LYS A 51 3.97 23.11 10.95
CA LYS A 51 2.89 22.72 10.05
C LYS A 51 3.29 22.91 8.59
N PHE A 52 2.72 22.09 7.70
CA PHE A 52 2.85 22.33 6.27
C PHE A 52 2.12 23.64 5.91
N PRO A 53 2.70 24.49 5.03
CA PRO A 53 2.07 25.74 4.67
C PRO A 53 0.69 25.55 4.02
N ALA A 54 -0.32 26.23 4.56
CA ALA A 54 -1.66 26.18 4.01
C ALA A 54 -1.71 26.67 2.57
N LEU A 55 -2.43 25.96 1.72
CA LEU A 55 -2.71 26.38 0.35
C LEU A 55 -3.82 27.43 0.35
N LYS A 56 -3.72 28.41 -0.54
CA LYS A 56 -4.75 29.44 -0.72
C LYS A 56 -5.85 28.95 -1.64
N ASP A 57 -5.48 28.28 -2.72
CA ASP A 57 -6.38 27.73 -3.74
C ASP A 57 -5.62 26.72 -4.63
N MET A 58 -6.27 26.19 -5.65
CA MET A 58 -5.70 25.22 -6.58
C MET A 58 -4.47 25.73 -7.35
N SER A 59 -4.25 27.05 -7.48
CA SER A 59 -3.03 27.59 -8.11
C SER A 59 -1.76 27.28 -7.30
N ASP A 60 -1.92 27.02 -6.02
CA ASP A 60 -0.83 26.65 -5.11
C ASP A 60 -0.47 25.15 -5.18
N PHE A 61 -1.20 24.35 -5.96
CA PHE A 61 -0.99 22.89 -6.03
C PHE A 61 0.45 22.50 -6.40
N ALA A 62 1.12 23.30 -7.25
CA ALA A 62 2.51 23.09 -7.59
C ALA A 62 3.47 23.14 -6.37
N LYS A 63 3.07 23.82 -5.27
CA LYS A 63 3.86 23.88 -4.03
C LYS A 63 3.88 22.57 -3.26
N LEU A 64 2.92 21.69 -3.53
CA LEU A 64 2.82 20.33 -2.95
C LEU A 64 3.83 19.38 -3.57
N MET A 65 4.38 19.74 -4.73
CA MET A 65 5.15 18.86 -5.58
C MET A 65 6.63 19.30 -5.61
N GLN A 66 7.49 18.33 -5.86
CA GLN A 66 8.90 18.57 -6.19
C GLN A 66 9.35 17.60 -7.28
N TRP A 67 10.43 17.91 -7.98
CA TRP A 67 11.05 17.02 -8.96
C TRP A 67 11.90 15.96 -8.26
N TYR A 68 11.80 14.74 -8.77
CA TYR A 68 12.66 13.62 -8.40
C TYR A 68 13.30 13.04 -9.65
N ASP A 69 14.61 12.75 -9.56
CA ASP A 69 15.29 11.98 -10.58
C ASP A 69 14.80 10.52 -10.59
N PRO A 70 14.96 9.80 -11.73
CA PRO A 70 14.61 8.39 -11.79
C PRO A 70 15.25 7.58 -10.66
N ILE A 71 14.47 6.69 -10.03
CA ILE A 71 14.96 5.82 -8.96
C ILE A 71 16.03 4.88 -9.47
N ASP A 72 17.13 4.73 -8.71
CA ASP A 72 18.17 3.75 -9.03
C ASP A 72 17.74 2.34 -8.56
N LEU A 73 17.03 1.61 -9.44
CA LEU A 73 16.61 0.23 -9.19
C LEU A 73 17.76 -0.80 -9.27
N TYR A 74 18.97 -0.38 -9.63
CA TYR A 74 20.19 -1.19 -9.51
C TYR A 74 20.89 -1.03 -8.18
N ASN A 75 20.48 -0.06 -7.36
CA ASN A 75 21.11 0.24 -6.09
C ASN A 75 21.19 -1.02 -5.19
N PRO A 76 22.37 -1.42 -4.73
CA PRO A 76 22.53 -2.66 -3.96
C PRO A 76 21.83 -2.65 -2.60
N ARG A 77 21.75 -1.48 -1.94
CA ARG A 77 21.00 -1.33 -0.67
C ARG A 77 19.52 -1.54 -0.91
N LEU A 78 18.94 -0.85 -1.91
CA LEU A 78 17.53 -1.01 -2.27
C LEU A 78 17.18 -2.47 -2.56
N ARG A 79 17.96 -3.13 -3.43
CA ARG A 79 17.74 -4.55 -3.78
C ARG A 79 17.88 -5.47 -2.59
N LYS A 80 18.88 -5.24 -1.73
CA LYS A 80 19.10 -6.03 -0.52
C LYS A 80 17.90 -5.94 0.44
N LEU A 81 17.44 -4.72 0.70
CA LEU A 81 16.31 -4.48 1.61
C LEU A 81 14.99 -4.99 1.03
N ALA A 82 14.72 -4.75 -0.24
CA ALA A 82 13.53 -5.27 -0.89
C ALA A 82 13.51 -6.82 -0.92
N LYS A 83 14.65 -7.46 -1.21
CA LYS A 83 14.77 -8.92 -1.20
C LYS A 83 14.56 -9.52 0.21
N ALA A 84 14.98 -8.82 1.26
CA ALA A 84 14.80 -9.28 2.64
C ALA A 84 13.32 -9.34 3.06
N LEU A 85 12.46 -8.52 2.48
CA LEU A 85 11.01 -8.58 2.72
C LEU A 85 10.36 -9.87 2.20
N GLY A 86 11.03 -10.58 1.26
CA GLY A 86 10.56 -11.83 0.67
C GLY A 86 10.19 -11.71 -0.81
N LYS A 87 9.69 -12.81 -1.38
CA LYS A 87 9.28 -12.88 -2.80
C LYS A 87 7.89 -12.30 -2.99
N LEU A 88 7.78 -10.98 -3.00
CA LEU A 88 6.53 -10.25 -3.00
C LEU A 88 6.08 -9.83 -4.41
N TRP A 89 4.90 -9.22 -4.50
CA TRP A 89 4.50 -8.48 -5.67
C TRP A 89 5.13 -7.09 -5.70
N VAL A 90 5.53 -6.67 -6.88
CA VAL A 90 5.97 -5.31 -7.19
C VAL A 90 4.94 -4.73 -8.15
N ARG A 91 4.18 -3.74 -7.71
CA ARG A 91 3.23 -3.03 -8.57
C ARG A 91 3.89 -1.75 -9.08
N VAL A 92 4.01 -1.62 -10.40
CA VAL A 92 4.49 -0.40 -11.07
C VAL A 92 3.31 0.30 -11.71
N SER A 93 2.83 1.36 -11.09
CA SER A 93 1.57 2.02 -11.42
C SER A 93 1.54 3.47 -10.91
N GLY A 94 0.39 3.94 -10.46
CA GLY A 94 0.08 5.31 -10.02
C GLY A 94 -0.54 6.13 -11.13
N THR A 95 -1.01 7.33 -10.78
CA THR A 95 -1.72 8.24 -11.71
C THR A 95 -0.88 8.56 -12.96
N TRP A 96 0.44 8.59 -12.84
CA TRP A 96 1.34 8.86 -13.96
C TRP A 96 1.44 7.71 -14.96
N ALA A 97 1.23 6.45 -14.54
CA ALA A 97 1.22 5.29 -15.44
C ALA A 97 0.16 5.43 -16.53
N THR A 98 -1.01 5.96 -16.18
CA THR A 98 -2.11 6.22 -17.13
C THR A 98 -1.69 7.15 -18.28
N LYS A 99 -0.69 8.02 -18.07
CA LYS A 99 -0.25 9.08 -18.99
C LYS A 99 1.18 8.92 -19.49
N THR A 100 1.75 7.72 -19.39
CA THR A 100 3.14 7.43 -19.77
C THR A 100 3.21 6.83 -21.16
N TYR A 101 4.06 7.39 -22.03
CA TYR A 101 4.40 6.82 -23.32
C TYR A 101 5.55 5.80 -23.17
N TYR A 102 5.43 4.63 -23.82
CA TYR A 102 6.48 3.61 -23.78
C TYR A 102 7.36 3.71 -25.02
N ASP A 103 8.56 4.28 -24.83
CA ASP A 103 9.56 4.51 -25.89
C ASP A 103 10.69 3.47 -25.83
N PHE A 104 10.41 2.28 -26.36
CA PHE A 104 11.42 1.22 -26.38
C PHE A 104 12.25 1.20 -27.67
N ASP A 105 11.87 2.03 -28.65
CA ASP A 105 12.54 2.15 -29.95
C ASP A 105 13.47 3.38 -30.01
N GLY A 106 13.43 4.26 -29.03
CA GLY A 106 14.27 5.45 -28.91
C GLY A 106 13.82 6.61 -29.82
N GLU A 107 12.50 6.75 -30.03
CA GLU A 107 11.93 7.81 -30.89
C GLU A 107 12.03 9.20 -30.23
N TYR A 108 12.04 9.26 -28.90
CA TYR A 108 11.97 10.50 -28.10
C TYR A 108 13.20 10.70 -27.21
N THR A 109 14.39 10.60 -27.81
CA THR A 109 15.69 10.68 -27.10
C THR A 109 16.06 12.09 -26.65
N ASP A 110 15.37 13.13 -27.10
CA ASP A 110 15.65 14.53 -26.81
C ASP A 110 14.88 15.08 -25.59
N GLY A 111 14.27 14.20 -24.81
CA GLY A 111 13.48 14.57 -23.62
C GLY A 111 12.10 15.16 -23.92
N LYS A 112 11.67 15.13 -25.19
CA LYS A 112 10.32 15.52 -25.57
C LYS A 112 9.32 14.45 -25.18
N VAL A 113 8.16 14.88 -24.71
CA VAL A 113 7.01 14.02 -24.42
C VAL A 113 6.02 14.13 -25.56
N PRO A 114 5.54 13.00 -26.13
CA PRO A 114 4.53 13.04 -27.18
C PRO A 114 3.26 13.76 -26.74
N GLU A 115 2.56 14.38 -27.69
CA GLU A 115 1.32 15.07 -27.41
C GLU A 115 0.28 14.14 -26.75
N GLY A 116 -0.37 14.63 -25.69
CA GLY A 116 -1.37 13.87 -24.93
C GLY A 116 -0.80 12.89 -23.88
N TYR A 117 0.52 12.78 -23.78
CA TYR A 117 1.20 12.08 -22.69
C TYR A 117 1.86 13.08 -21.71
N MET A 118 2.28 12.62 -20.55
CA MET A 118 2.94 13.46 -19.53
C MET A 118 4.36 13.00 -19.20
N SER A 119 4.72 11.77 -19.52
CA SER A 119 6.05 11.22 -19.31
C SER A 119 6.40 10.19 -20.38
N VAL A 120 7.67 9.87 -20.46
CA VAL A 120 8.21 8.82 -21.34
C VAL A 120 8.93 7.79 -20.49
N LEU A 121 8.55 6.54 -20.64
CA LEU A 121 9.26 5.39 -20.10
C LEU A 121 10.22 4.87 -21.17
N THR A 122 11.51 5.08 -20.95
CA THR A 122 12.53 4.59 -21.88
C THR A 122 12.77 3.10 -21.71
N ARG A 123 13.37 2.47 -22.74
CA ARG A 123 13.77 1.07 -22.72
C ARG A 123 14.66 0.74 -21.51
N ASP A 124 15.66 1.57 -21.21
CA ASP A 124 16.61 1.31 -20.13
C ASP A 124 15.94 1.43 -18.75
N GLN A 125 15.02 2.39 -18.57
CA GLN A 125 14.23 2.50 -17.35
C GLN A 125 13.37 1.25 -17.15
N TRP A 126 12.71 0.75 -18.21
CA TRP A 126 11.91 -0.46 -18.08
C TRP A 126 12.78 -1.71 -17.81
N ILE A 127 13.93 -1.85 -18.46
CA ILE A 127 14.91 -2.91 -18.12
C ILE A 127 15.28 -2.84 -16.64
N SER A 128 15.49 -1.65 -16.07
CA SER A 128 15.82 -1.51 -14.66
C SER A 128 14.74 -2.06 -13.73
N VAL A 129 13.45 -1.88 -14.09
CA VAL A 129 12.30 -2.48 -13.40
C VAL A 129 12.35 -4.01 -13.51
N LEU A 130 12.51 -4.55 -14.70
CA LEU A 130 12.55 -5.99 -14.94
C LEU A 130 13.71 -6.65 -14.17
N GLU A 131 14.89 -6.03 -14.18
CA GLU A 131 16.06 -6.50 -13.43
C GLU A 131 15.89 -6.37 -11.91
N PHE A 132 15.14 -5.37 -11.44
CA PHE A 132 14.77 -5.25 -10.03
C PHE A 132 13.83 -6.39 -9.63
N VAL A 133 12.78 -6.64 -10.40
CA VAL A 133 11.82 -7.74 -10.14
C VAL A 133 12.54 -9.10 -10.08
N LYS A 134 13.49 -9.34 -11.01
CA LYS A 134 14.34 -10.55 -10.97
C LYS A 134 15.19 -10.61 -9.70
N ALA A 135 15.84 -9.52 -9.34
CA ALA A 135 16.74 -9.46 -8.19
C ALA A 135 16.02 -9.76 -6.86
N VAL A 136 14.77 -9.31 -6.71
CA VAL A 136 13.94 -9.56 -5.53
C VAL A 136 13.10 -10.83 -5.65
N GLU A 137 13.21 -11.58 -6.76
CA GLU A 137 12.42 -12.77 -7.04
C GLU A 137 10.90 -12.51 -6.92
N GLY A 138 10.49 -11.30 -7.31
CA GLY A 138 9.13 -10.81 -7.20
C GLY A 138 8.22 -11.21 -8.36
N LYS A 139 6.95 -10.84 -8.25
CA LYS A 139 5.98 -10.86 -9.35
C LYS A 139 5.64 -9.44 -9.75
N LEU A 140 5.42 -9.21 -11.05
CA LEU A 140 5.17 -7.88 -11.59
C LEU A 140 3.67 -7.67 -11.85
N LEU A 141 3.12 -6.60 -11.28
CA LEU A 141 1.82 -6.05 -11.61
C LEU A 141 2.02 -4.64 -12.20
N VAL A 142 1.30 -4.30 -13.26
CA VAL A 142 1.35 -2.97 -13.90
C VAL A 142 -0.04 -2.45 -14.20
N SER A 143 -0.19 -1.11 -14.28
CA SER A 143 -1.33 -0.47 -14.96
C SER A 143 -0.90 -0.08 -16.37
N VAL A 144 -1.83 -0.12 -17.33
CA VAL A 144 -1.57 0.37 -18.68
C VAL A 144 -2.06 1.82 -18.85
N ASN A 145 -1.66 2.44 -19.93
CA ASN A 145 -2.05 3.80 -20.24
C ASN A 145 -3.46 3.90 -20.84
N ASN A 146 -4.15 4.98 -20.45
CA ASN A 146 -5.47 5.36 -20.95
C ASN A 146 -5.57 6.90 -20.93
N CYS A 147 -5.03 7.56 -21.95
CA CYS A 147 -4.87 9.02 -21.95
C CYS A 147 -5.10 9.62 -23.34
N PRO A 148 -5.18 10.97 -23.44
CA PRO A 148 -5.44 11.67 -24.70
C PRO A 148 -4.44 11.35 -25.82
N GLY A 149 -3.20 10.98 -25.47
CA GLY A 149 -2.18 10.61 -26.46
C GLY A 149 -2.41 9.22 -27.07
N LEU A 150 -3.22 8.38 -26.41
CA LEU A 150 -3.58 7.06 -26.93
C LEU A 150 -4.83 7.08 -27.79
N HIS A 151 -5.91 7.74 -27.31
CA HIS A 151 -7.20 7.83 -28.00
C HIS A 151 -8.04 9.00 -27.43
N SER A 152 -9.12 9.34 -28.09
CA SER A 152 -10.14 10.28 -27.57
C SER A 152 -11.23 9.52 -26.81
N ALA A 153 -12.01 10.21 -25.96
CA ALA A 153 -13.13 9.57 -25.24
C ALA A 153 -14.16 8.91 -26.17
N LYS A 154 -14.29 9.37 -27.41
CA LYS A 154 -15.25 8.83 -28.40
C LYS A 154 -14.71 7.62 -29.18
N GLU A 155 -13.41 7.40 -29.15
CA GLU A 155 -12.76 6.29 -29.79
C GLU A 155 -12.50 5.18 -28.76
N PRO A 156 -12.66 3.90 -29.14
CA PRO A 156 -12.35 2.81 -28.24
C PRO A 156 -10.85 2.78 -27.89
N TRP A 157 -10.54 2.37 -26.67
CA TRP A 157 -9.16 2.03 -26.28
C TRP A 157 -8.58 0.97 -27.23
N HIS A 158 -7.29 1.05 -27.50
CA HIS A 158 -6.55 0.06 -28.30
C HIS A 158 -5.22 -0.31 -27.63
N PRO A 159 -4.71 -1.54 -27.86
CA PRO A 159 -3.57 -2.09 -27.11
C PRO A 159 -2.20 -1.56 -27.54
N GLY A 160 -2.09 -0.63 -28.50
CA GLY A 160 -0.85 -0.25 -29.15
C GLY A 160 0.34 -0.03 -28.21
N GLN A 161 0.18 0.76 -27.16
CA GLN A 161 1.25 0.95 -26.17
C GLN A 161 1.37 -0.24 -25.22
N ALA A 162 0.26 -0.79 -24.74
CA ALA A 162 0.26 -1.95 -23.85
C ALA A 162 0.94 -3.17 -24.53
N GLU A 163 0.72 -3.39 -25.84
CA GLU A 163 1.39 -4.45 -26.60
C GLU A 163 2.91 -4.31 -26.54
N LYS A 164 3.45 -3.08 -26.71
CA LYS A 164 4.90 -2.83 -26.62
C LYS A 164 5.43 -3.25 -25.24
N LEU A 165 4.72 -2.86 -24.16
CA LEU A 165 5.11 -3.17 -22.79
C LEU A 165 5.13 -4.67 -22.51
N PHE A 166 4.07 -5.37 -22.91
CA PHE A 166 3.91 -6.82 -22.70
C PHE A 166 4.90 -7.63 -23.55
N ALA A 167 5.00 -7.33 -24.85
CA ALA A 167 5.90 -8.05 -25.75
C ALA A 167 7.36 -7.91 -25.31
N PHE A 168 7.79 -6.68 -24.99
CA PHE A 168 9.15 -6.44 -24.52
C PHE A 168 9.44 -7.18 -23.20
N SER A 169 8.52 -7.15 -22.24
CA SER A 169 8.69 -7.83 -20.95
C SER A 169 8.80 -9.34 -21.09
N ALA A 170 7.97 -9.93 -21.96
CA ALA A 170 8.01 -11.36 -22.27
C ALA A 170 9.31 -11.76 -22.98
N GLU A 171 9.75 -11.00 -23.99
CA GLU A 171 11.01 -11.22 -24.70
C GLU A 171 12.22 -11.09 -23.77
N TYR A 172 12.18 -10.15 -22.84
CA TYR A 172 13.23 -9.97 -21.81
C TYR A 172 13.27 -11.12 -20.78
N GLY A 173 12.24 -11.96 -20.74
CA GLY A 173 12.14 -13.11 -19.82
C GLY A 173 11.59 -12.75 -18.44
N VAL A 174 10.91 -11.62 -18.30
CA VAL A 174 10.15 -11.21 -17.11
C VAL A 174 8.74 -10.83 -17.54
N PRO A 175 7.85 -11.80 -17.78
CA PRO A 175 6.49 -11.51 -18.20
C PRO A 175 5.73 -10.75 -17.13
N ILE A 176 4.79 -9.91 -17.54
CA ILE A 176 3.84 -9.25 -16.67
C ILE A 176 2.91 -10.32 -16.09
N ASN A 177 2.89 -10.45 -14.75
CA ASN A 177 2.13 -11.50 -14.06
C ASN A 177 0.68 -11.09 -13.78
N ALA A 178 0.45 -9.78 -13.59
CA ALA A 178 -0.88 -9.23 -13.39
C ALA A 178 -0.96 -7.81 -14.00
N VAL A 179 -2.16 -7.39 -14.36
CA VAL A 179 -2.35 -6.10 -15.02
C VAL A 179 -3.68 -5.46 -14.63
N GLU A 180 -3.66 -4.14 -14.45
CA GLU A 180 -4.81 -3.26 -14.28
C GLU A 180 -5.04 -2.46 -15.56
N PHE A 181 -6.31 -2.13 -15.87
CA PHE A 181 -6.61 -1.30 -17.03
C PHE A 181 -6.11 0.14 -16.86
N MET A 182 -6.40 0.77 -15.74
CA MET A 182 -5.85 2.08 -15.39
C MET A 182 -5.87 2.30 -13.88
N ASN A 183 -5.06 3.24 -13.42
CA ASN A 183 -5.03 3.64 -12.02
C ASN A 183 -6.23 4.54 -11.67
N GLU A 184 -6.92 4.27 -10.56
CA GLU A 184 -7.99 5.09 -9.97
C GLU A 184 -9.04 5.59 -10.99
N PRO A 185 -9.71 4.70 -11.71
CA PRO A 185 -10.64 5.08 -12.78
C PRO A 185 -11.81 5.93 -12.30
N ASN A 186 -12.14 5.94 -11.01
CA ASN A 186 -13.19 6.77 -10.44
C ASN A 186 -12.98 8.26 -10.71
N MET A 187 -11.74 8.72 -10.79
CA MET A 187 -11.42 10.13 -11.03
C MET A 187 -11.39 10.50 -12.51
N LEU A 188 -11.61 9.55 -13.42
CA LEU A 188 -11.69 9.75 -14.88
C LEU A 188 -10.55 10.65 -15.39
N GLU A 189 -10.87 11.87 -15.87
CA GLU A 189 -9.87 12.84 -16.33
C GLU A 189 -8.84 13.19 -15.26
N GLY A 190 -9.21 13.19 -13.97
CA GLY A 190 -8.28 13.41 -12.85
C GLY A 190 -7.19 12.35 -12.78
N SER A 191 -7.49 11.11 -13.17
CA SER A 191 -6.50 10.02 -13.31
C SER A 191 -5.83 9.99 -14.68
N GLY A 192 -6.15 10.90 -15.57
CA GLY A 192 -5.48 11.06 -16.86
C GLY A 192 -6.24 10.52 -18.08
N ALA A 193 -7.47 10.05 -17.91
CA ALA A 193 -8.32 9.64 -19.03
C ALA A 193 -8.57 10.80 -20.02
N PRO A 194 -8.95 10.51 -21.28
CA PRO A 194 -9.25 11.54 -22.27
C PRO A 194 -10.34 12.52 -21.82
N ALA A 195 -10.29 13.77 -22.29
CA ALA A 195 -11.29 14.78 -21.96
C ALA A 195 -12.72 14.34 -22.35
N GLY A 196 -13.67 14.50 -21.45
CA GLY A 196 -15.06 14.06 -21.61
C GLY A 196 -15.27 12.55 -21.46
N TYR A 197 -14.29 11.83 -20.92
CA TYR A 197 -14.38 10.39 -20.63
C TYR A 197 -15.39 10.13 -19.51
N THR A 198 -16.29 9.19 -19.73
CA THR A 198 -17.39 8.86 -18.82
C THR A 198 -17.23 7.46 -18.23
N PRO A 199 -17.98 7.11 -17.16
CA PRO A 199 -18.01 5.73 -16.66
C PRO A 199 -18.39 4.70 -17.74
N ALA A 200 -19.30 5.04 -18.65
CA ALA A 200 -19.68 4.16 -19.76
C ALA A 200 -18.52 3.94 -20.76
N ASP A 201 -17.69 4.97 -21.00
CA ASP A 201 -16.49 4.83 -21.83
C ASP A 201 -15.47 3.93 -21.13
N PHE A 202 -15.29 4.08 -19.81
CA PHE A 202 -14.45 3.19 -19.03
C PHE A 202 -14.90 1.72 -19.13
N VAL A 203 -16.19 1.45 -18.96
CA VAL A 203 -16.75 0.09 -19.06
C VAL A 203 -16.51 -0.50 -20.44
N ARG A 204 -16.77 0.26 -21.51
CA ARG A 204 -16.47 -0.15 -22.90
C ARG A 204 -15.00 -0.56 -23.06
N ASP A 205 -14.10 0.28 -22.59
CA ASP A 205 -12.67 0.14 -22.82
C ASP A 205 -12.06 -0.93 -21.90
N GLN A 206 -12.54 -1.05 -20.66
CA GLN A 206 -12.21 -2.14 -19.77
C GLN A 206 -12.57 -3.52 -20.38
N ASP A 207 -13.76 -3.63 -20.99
CA ASP A 207 -14.16 -4.88 -21.65
C ASP A 207 -13.24 -5.22 -22.84
N LEU A 208 -12.83 -4.23 -23.61
CA LEU A 208 -11.86 -4.41 -24.71
C LEU A 208 -10.50 -4.85 -24.18
N PHE A 209 -10.03 -4.20 -23.13
CA PHE A 209 -8.76 -4.51 -22.46
C PHE A 209 -8.75 -5.94 -21.90
N HIS A 210 -9.76 -6.33 -21.12
CA HIS A 210 -9.87 -7.68 -20.55
C HIS A 210 -9.87 -8.75 -21.64
N ASN A 211 -10.63 -8.54 -22.72
CA ASN A 211 -10.67 -9.48 -23.83
C ASN A 211 -9.32 -9.57 -24.56
N TRP A 212 -8.62 -8.44 -24.71
CA TRP A 212 -7.30 -8.42 -25.31
C TRP A 212 -6.28 -9.19 -24.46
N VAL A 213 -6.22 -8.93 -23.13
CA VAL A 213 -5.31 -9.64 -22.22
C VAL A 213 -5.57 -11.14 -22.25
N ARG A 214 -6.82 -11.57 -22.07
CA ARG A 214 -7.18 -13.00 -22.06
C ARG A 214 -6.87 -13.73 -23.36
N LYS A 215 -6.96 -13.03 -24.48
CA LYS A 215 -6.65 -13.59 -25.80
C LYS A 215 -5.16 -13.75 -26.03
N HIS A 216 -4.36 -12.74 -25.67
CA HIS A 216 -2.94 -12.67 -26.04
C HIS A 216 -2.00 -13.07 -24.91
N TYR A 217 -2.41 -12.92 -23.65
CA TYR A 217 -1.63 -13.19 -22.45
C TYR A 217 -2.46 -13.96 -21.41
N PRO A 218 -2.91 -15.19 -21.72
CA PRO A 218 -3.87 -15.93 -20.90
C PRO A 218 -3.40 -16.28 -19.50
N ASP A 219 -2.09 -16.26 -19.24
CA ASP A 219 -1.51 -16.49 -17.91
C ASP A 219 -1.40 -15.21 -17.06
N CYS A 220 -1.71 -14.04 -17.64
CA CYS A 220 -1.69 -12.77 -16.94
C CYS A 220 -3.01 -12.55 -16.20
N ILE A 221 -2.92 -12.30 -14.89
CA ILE A 221 -4.07 -12.04 -14.03
C ILE A 221 -4.62 -10.64 -14.31
N VAL A 222 -5.91 -10.53 -14.59
CA VAL A 222 -6.60 -9.25 -14.75
C VAL A 222 -7.07 -8.76 -13.38
N VAL A 223 -6.59 -7.61 -12.96
CA VAL A 223 -6.89 -6.97 -11.67
C VAL A 223 -7.71 -5.71 -11.91
N GLY A 224 -8.72 -5.46 -11.12
CA GLY A 224 -9.54 -4.27 -11.26
C GLY A 224 -10.73 -4.21 -10.28
N PRO A 225 -11.37 -3.02 -10.21
CA PRO A 225 -11.12 -1.83 -11.01
C PRO A 225 -10.04 -0.91 -10.44
N SER A 226 -9.39 -1.21 -9.30
CA SER A 226 -8.45 -0.33 -8.59
C SER A 226 -9.11 1.00 -8.21
N SER A 227 -10.29 0.86 -7.65
CA SER A 227 -11.24 1.94 -7.37
C SER A 227 -10.83 2.72 -6.12
N THR A 228 -10.89 4.05 -6.19
CA THR A 228 -10.80 4.93 -5.02
C THR A 228 -12.14 5.66 -4.84
N ASP A 229 -13.16 4.94 -4.41
CA ASP A 229 -14.52 5.43 -4.27
C ASP A 229 -14.66 6.28 -3.01
N SER A 230 -14.75 7.59 -3.16
CA SER A 230 -14.87 8.54 -2.04
C SER A 230 -16.13 8.33 -1.20
N LYS A 231 -17.23 7.85 -1.80
CA LYS A 231 -18.43 7.47 -1.08
C LYS A 231 -18.19 6.25 -0.20
N ALA A 232 -17.58 5.19 -0.75
CA ALA A 232 -17.23 3.99 -0.02
C ALA A 232 -16.27 4.32 1.13
N ALA A 233 -15.23 5.12 0.87
CA ALA A 233 -14.25 5.53 1.86
C ALA A 233 -14.86 6.34 3.02
N SER A 234 -15.88 7.15 2.77
CA SER A 234 -16.56 7.95 3.80
C SER A 234 -17.59 7.17 4.63
N MET A 235 -17.87 5.90 4.31
CA MET A 235 -18.81 5.05 5.06
C MET A 235 -18.24 4.46 6.35
N GLY A 236 -16.94 4.61 6.62
CA GLY A 236 -16.25 4.01 7.75
C GLY A 236 -16.52 4.69 9.09
N PRO A 237 -16.17 4.04 10.23
CA PRO A 237 -16.11 4.68 11.53
C PRO A 237 -15.13 5.84 11.46
N GLY A 238 -15.55 7.02 11.90
CA GLY A 238 -14.75 8.24 11.73
C GLY A 238 -14.68 8.80 10.32
N GLY A 239 -15.06 8.05 9.30
CA GLY A 239 -15.41 8.41 7.93
C GLY A 239 -14.61 9.49 7.19
N LYS A 240 -13.32 9.67 7.52
CA LYS A 240 -12.51 10.77 6.96
C LYS A 240 -11.91 10.45 5.58
N GLY A 241 -11.67 9.19 5.25
CA GLY A 241 -10.87 8.78 4.09
C GLY A 241 -11.29 9.34 2.74
N GLY A 242 -12.57 9.57 2.51
CA GLY A 242 -13.08 10.20 1.29
C GLY A 242 -13.79 11.52 1.52
N ALA A 243 -13.83 12.02 2.76
CA ALA A 243 -14.60 13.20 3.11
C ALA A 243 -14.05 14.45 2.41
N GLY A 244 -14.91 15.16 1.70
CA GLY A 244 -14.56 16.39 0.98
C GLY A 244 -13.81 16.18 -0.34
N VAL A 245 -13.38 14.97 -0.69
CA VAL A 245 -12.72 14.71 -1.98
C VAL A 245 -13.69 14.99 -3.14
N GLY A 246 -14.94 14.55 -3.03
CA GLY A 246 -15.98 14.79 -4.04
C GLY A 246 -16.36 16.26 -4.23
N ASP A 247 -16.07 17.12 -3.24
CA ASP A 247 -16.31 18.56 -3.34
C ASP A 247 -15.20 19.26 -4.16
N VAL A 248 -14.03 18.63 -4.26
CA VAL A 248 -12.84 19.18 -4.94
C VAL A 248 -12.61 18.51 -6.30
N MET A 249 -12.92 17.23 -6.42
CA MET A 249 -12.71 16.43 -7.63
C MET A 249 -13.94 15.60 -7.94
N TYR A 250 -14.38 15.64 -9.20
CA TYR A 250 -15.43 14.71 -9.65
C TYR A 250 -14.93 13.27 -9.55
N SER A 251 -15.73 12.41 -8.95
CA SER A 251 -15.48 10.98 -8.93
C SER A 251 -16.77 10.20 -9.17
N CYS A 252 -16.68 9.12 -9.96
CA CYS A 252 -17.76 8.16 -10.09
C CYS A 252 -17.66 7.06 -9.02
N THR A 253 -18.76 6.36 -8.80
CA THR A 253 -18.82 5.26 -7.84
C THR A 253 -18.26 3.96 -8.42
N THR A 254 -17.92 3.02 -7.56
CA THR A 254 -17.53 1.65 -7.98
C THR A 254 -18.65 0.97 -8.77
N ASP A 255 -19.92 1.21 -8.43
CA ASP A 255 -21.07 0.67 -9.16
C ASP A 255 -21.09 1.15 -10.62
N GLU A 256 -20.82 2.43 -10.87
CA GLU A 256 -20.77 3.00 -12.22
C GLU A 256 -19.65 2.41 -13.08
N LEU A 257 -18.52 1.96 -12.46
CA LEU A 257 -17.42 1.31 -13.17
C LEU A 257 -17.75 -0.13 -13.62
N PHE A 258 -18.83 -0.71 -13.14
CA PHE A 258 -19.32 -2.04 -13.53
C PHE A 258 -20.66 -2.03 -14.25
N ASP A 259 -21.32 -0.86 -14.39
CA ASP A 259 -22.63 -0.78 -15.00
C ASP A 259 -22.56 -1.13 -16.51
N GLY A 260 -23.23 -2.20 -16.89
CA GLY A 260 -23.22 -2.73 -18.26
C GLY A 260 -21.98 -3.51 -18.66
N ALA A 261 -20.97 -3.68 -17.80
CA ALA A 261 -19.74 -4.42 -18.13
C ALA A 261 -20.02 -5.88 -18.49
N GLN A 262 -19.43 -6.37 -19.59
CA GLN A 262 -19.58 -7.73 -20.10
C GLN A 262 -18.50 -8.67 -19.56
N THR A 263 -17.38 -8.12 -19.11
CA THR A 263 -16.25 -8.86 -18.52
C THR A 263 -16.11 -8.53 -17.05
N ARG A 264 -15.34 -9.35 -16.33
CA ARG A 264 -15.00 -9.13 -14.92
C ARG A 264 -13.51 -9.35 -14.72
N PRO A 265 -12.84 -8.61 -13.81
CA PRO A 265 -11.48 -8.93 -13.43
C PRO A 265 -11.43 -10.28 -12.69
N ASP A 266 -10.24 -10.89 -12.69
CA ASP A 266 -9.98 -12.14 -11.97
C ASP A 266 -9.76 -11.85 -10.47
N ILE A 267 -9.26 -10.67 -10.16
CA ILE A 267 -9.05 -10.12 -8.81
C ILE A 267 -9.82 -8.81 -8.70
N PHE A 268 -10.66 -8.69 -7.67
CA PHE A 268 -11.25 -7.40 -7.33
C PHE A 268 -10.23 -6.51 -6.62
N SER A 269 -10.07 -5.25 -7.02
CA SER A 269 -9.11 -4.35 -6.39
C SER A 269 -9.67 -2.99 -6.07
N TYR A 270 -9.10 -2.36 -5.03
CA TYR A 270 -9.41 -1.00 -4.61
C TYR A 270 -8.18 -0.33 -4.00
N HIS A 271 -8.23 0.99 -3.86
CA HIS A 271 -7.25 1.78 -3.13
C HIS A 271 -7.83 2.24 -1.79
N TYR A 272 -6.98 2.29 -0.79
CA TYR A 272 -7.37 2.72 0.54
C TYR A 272 -6.27 3.52 1.23
N TYR A 273 -6.64 4.71 1.69
CA TYR A 273 -5.87 5.53 2.61
C TYR A 273 -6.78 5.91 3.78
N ASN A 274 -6.24 5.98 5.00
CA ASN A 274 -7.05 6.37 6.17
C ASN A 274 -7.60 7.79 6.01
N GLY A 275 -6.87 8.66 5.34
CA GLY A 275 -7.28 10.03 5.04
C GLY A 275 -6.40 10.68 3.98
N ILE A 276 -6.26 11.99 4.06
CA ILE A 276 -5.36 12.79 3.23
C ILE A 276 -4.23 13.38 4.07
N SER A 277 -3.09 13.66 3.42
CA SER A 277 -1.92 14.24 4.08
C SER A 277 -2.14 15.67 4.57
N GLU A 278 -1.34 16.10 5.54
CA GLU A 278 -1.33 17.50 6.04
C GLU A 278 -1.11 18.53 4.92
N ARG A 279 -0.47 18.13 3.79
CA ARG A 279 -0.33 18.98 2.60
C ARG A 279 -1.67 19.47 2.05
N LEU A 280 -2.72 18.65 2.18
CA LEU A 280 -4.05 18.89 1.64
C LEU A 280 -5.07 19.32 2.72
N GLU A 281 -4.67 19.33 4.02
CA GLU A 281 -5.55 19.66 5.14
C GLU A 281 -6.31 20.97 4.92
N SER A 282 -5.62 22.03 4.44
CA SER A 282 -6.25 23.34 4.24
C SER A 282 -7.36 23.34 3.17
N MET A 283 -7.34 22.38 2.25
CA MET A 283 -8.35 22.24 1.19
C MET A 283 -9.44 21.24 1.55
N MET A 284 -9.10 20.20 2.28
CA MET A 284 -10.00 19.10 2.64
C MET A 284 -9.88 18.74 4.13
N PRO A 285 -10.16 19.67 5.06
CA PRO A 285 -9.92 19.45 6.48
C PRO A 285 -10.73 18.27 7.06
N ALA A 286 -11.90 17.98 6.51
CA ALA A 286 -12.71 16.85 6.95
C ALA A 286 -12.11 15.47 6.60
N ALA A 287 -11.19 15.41 5.66
CA ALA A 287 -10.52 14.18 5.24
C ALA A 287 -9.18 13.94 5.95
N HIS A 288 -8.71 14.90 6.75
CA HIS A 288 -7.42 14.81 7.44
C HIS A 288 -7.57 14.23 8.85
N TRP A 289 -6.63 13.37 9.24
CA TRP A 289 -6.42 12.91 10.60
C TRP A 289 -5.19 13.59 11.20
N SER A 290 -5.27 14.03 12.43
CA SER A 290 -4.08 14.49 13.15
C SER A 290 -3.27 13.31 13.70
N ALA A 291 -2.01 13.54 14.03
CA ALA A 291 -1.19 12.52 14.68
C ALA A 291 -1.75 12.07 16.03
N GLU A 292 -2.44 12.96 16.73
CA GLU A 292 -3.13 12.65 17.99
C GLU A 292 -4.29 11.68 17.79
N GLU A 293 -4.96 11.75 16.63
CA GLU A 293 -6.07 10.84 16.29
C GLU A 293 -5.56 9.49 15.75
N ALA A 294 -4.33 9.41 15.24
CA ALA A 294 -3.79 8.22 14.55
C ALA A 294 -3.62 6.96 15.44
N GLN A 295 -3.81 7.09 16.77
CA GLN A 295 -3.88 5.96 17.70
C GLN A 295 -5.33 5.61 18.11
N SER A 296 -6.33 6.38 17.66
CA SER A 296 -7.72 6.16 18.09
C SER A 296 -8.32 4.88 17.50
N GLU A 297 -9.34 4.36 18.18
CA GLU A 297 -10.12 3.22 17.68
C GLU A 297 -10.78 3.54 16.34
N GLU A 298 -11.29 4.76 16.17
CA GLU A 298 -11.92 5.21 14.93
C GLU A 298 -10.93 5.14 13.77
N TYR A 299 -9.69 5.60 13.97
CA TYR A 299 -8.66 5.57 12.97
C TYR A 299 -8.25 4.14 12.59
N LEU A 300 -7.97 3.30 13.58
CA LEU A 300 -7.51 1.92 13.35
C LEU A 300 -8.63 1.03 12.78
N ALA A 301 -9.88 1.19 13.23
CA ALA A 301 -11.00 0.39 12.75
C ALA A 301 -11.38 0.67 11.29
N THR A 302 -10.94 1.79 10.72
CA THR A 302 -11.34 2.22 9.37
C THR A 302 -10.90 1.24 8.30
N SER A 303 -9.69 0.69 8.38
CA SER A 303 -9.16 -0.25 7.37
C SER A 303 -10.01 -1.52 7.23
N GLY A 304 -10.32 -2.16 8.35
CA GLY A 304 -11.16 -3.36 8.37
C GLY A 304 -12.61 -3.09 7.95
N HIS A 305 -13.15 -1.91 8.32
CA HIS A 305 -14.47 -1.51 7.86
C HIS A 305 -14.52 -1.33 6.34
N ILE A 306 -13.58 -0.59 5.78
CA ILE A 306 -13.51 -0.34 4.32
C ILE A 306 -13.27 -1.66 3.55
N ALA A 307 -12.45 -2.56 4.08
CA ALA A 307 -12.30 -3.89 3.49
C ALA A 307 -13.63 -4.65 3.39
N ARG A 308 -14.53 -4.51 4.38
CA ARG A 308 -15.87 -5.10 4.33
C ARG A 308 -16.78 -4.39 3.33
N VAL A 309 -16.70 -3.06 3.22
CA VAL A 309 -17.45 -2.28 2.23
C VAL A 309 -17.07 -2.71 0.81
N TYR A 310 -15.78 -2.76 0.50
CA TYR A 310 -15.32 -3.23 -0.81
C TYR A 310 -15.55 -4.74 -1.01
N GLY A 311 -15.55 -5.52 0.08
CA GLY A 311 -15.96 -6.92 0.06
C GLY A 311 -17.38 -7.12 -0.47
N ALA A 312 -18.31 -6.22 -0.12
CA ALA A 312 -19.67 -6.23 -0.67
C ALA A 312 -19.71 -5.92 -2.17
N PHE A 313 -18.88 -5.00 -2.67
CA PHE A 313 -18.73 -4.77 -4.12
C PHE A 313 -18.11 -5.97 -4.82
N ARG A 314 -17.06 -6.58 -4.23
CA ARG A 314 -16.45 -7.81 -4.75
C ARG A 314 -17.50 -8.90 -4.88
N ASP A 315 -18.30 -9.16 -3.85
CA ASP A 315 -19.34 -10.20 -3.84
C ASP A 315 -20.42 -9.94 -4.88
N LYS A 316 -20.74 -8.66 -5.14
CA LYS A 316 -21.71 -8.25 -6.15
C LYS A 316 -21.20 -8.45 -7.58
N TYR A 317 -19.95 -8.06 -7.87
CA TYR A 317 -19.44 -7.98 -9.24
C TYR A 317 -18.50 -9.10 -9.63
N THR A 318 -17.75 -9.66 -8.67
CA THR A 318 -16.77 -10.72 -8.88
C THR A 318 -16.87 -11.78 -7.76
N PRO A 319 -18.03 -12.42 -7.58
CA PRO A 319 -18.24 -13.31 -6.46
C PRO A 319 -17.20 -14.43 -6.40
N GLY A 320 -16.56 -14.58 -5.23
CA GLY A 320 -15.51 -15.58 -5.00
C GLY A 320 -14.10 -15.18 -5.46
N ALA A 321 -13.93 -14.03 -6.10
CA ALA A 321 -12.60 -13.53 -6.44
C ALA A 321 -11.84 -13.11 -5.18
N PRO A 322 -10.51 -13.26 -5.13
CA PRO A 322 -9.67 -12.62 -4.14
C PRO A 322 -9.82 -11.09 -4.21
N MET A 323 -9.51 -10.40 -3.11
CA MET A 323 -9.62 -8.94 -3.04
C MET A 323 -8.26 -8.33 -2.71
N TRP A 324 -7.74 -7.48 -3.60
CA TRP A 324 -6.47 -6.79 -3.40
C TRP A 324 -6.65 -5.31 -3.10
N VAL A 325 -5.88 -4.79 -2.13
CA VAL A 325 -5.70 -3.37 -1.93
C VAL A 325 -4.48 -2.95 -2.71
N THR A 326 -4.66 -2.43 -3.93
CA THR A 326 -3.56 -2.16 -4.86
C THR A 326 -2.82 -0.86 -4.56
N GLU A 327 -3.38 -0.01 -3.71
CA GLU A 327 -2.66 1.05 -3.01
C GLU A 327 -3.17 1.18 -1.57
N SER A 328 -2.25 1.25 -0.60
CA SER A 328 -2.55 1.55 0.79
C SER A 328 -1.45 2.37 1.46
N GLY A 329 -1.86 3.26 2.35
CA GLY A 329 -0.99 4.08 3.18
C GLY A 329 -1.76 4.82 4.26
N ASP A 330 -1.04 5.55 5.08
CA ASP A 330 -1.61 6.39 6.15
C ASP A 330 -2.47 7.52 5.58
N ALA A 331 -1.98 8.17 4.52
CA ALA A 331 -2.67 9.30 3.92
C ALA A 331 -2.37 9.44 2.43
N GLY A 332 -3.40 9.60 1.62
CA GLY A 332 -3.29 10.00 0.22
C GLY A 332 -2.63 11.37 0.10
N GLY A 333 -1.87 11.59 -0.99
CA GLY A 333 -1.11 12.82 -1.15
C GLY A 333 0.30 12.76 -0.53
N GLY A 334 0.91 11.58 -0.54
CA GLY A 334 2.33 11.39 -0.20
C GLY A 334 2.62 11.01 1.25
N GLY A 335 1.61 10.59 2.00
CA GLY A 335 1.72 10.29 3.42
C GLY A 335 1.64 11.54 4.30
N ASP A 336 1.35 11.35 5.57
CA ASP A 336 1.30 12.42 6.55
C ASP A 336 2.67 12.71 7.18
N THR A 337 2.78 13.75 7.99
CA THR A 337 4.01 14.14 8.72
C THR A 337 4.52 13.04 9.63
N TRP A 338 3.66 12.13 10.04
CA TRP A 338 3.99 10.98 10.88
C TRP A 338 4.07 9.65 10.12
N GLY A 339 3.79 9.62 8.81
CA GLY A 339 3.85 8.41 7.97
C GLY A 339 5.23 7.75 7.91
N SER A 340 6.29 8.50 8.16
CA SER A 340 7.67 7.99 8.21
C SER A 340 8.17 7.66 9.63
N THR A 341 7.29 7.66 10.64
CA THR A 341 7.63 7.51 12.06
C THR A 341 7.09 6.20 12.64
N TYR A 342 7.42 5.92 13.89
CA TYR A 342 6.90 4.76 14.61
C TYR A 342 5.36 4.75 14.73
N LEU A 343 4.73 5.91 14.77
CA LEU A 343 3.27 6.02 14.87
C LEU A 343 2.55 5.24 13.75
N GLU A 344 3.09 5.28 12.53
CA GLU A 344 2.53 4.56 11.38
C GLU A 344 2.62 3.03 11.50
N VAL A 345 3.53 2.51 12.33
CA VAL A 345 3.66 1.06 12.57
C VAL A 345 2.37 0.46 13.12
N LEU A 346 1.67 1.18 14.01
CA LEU A 346 0.42 0.70 14.61
C LEU A 346 -0.65 0.50 13.52
N ARG A 347 -0.81 1.50 12.63
CA ARG A 347 -1.77 1.40 11.53
C ARG A 347 -1.41 0.26 10.56
N THR A 348 -0.17 0.21 10.11
CA THR A 348 0.27 -0.80 9.13
C THR A 348 0.07 -2.22 9.65
N LEU A 349 0.48 -2.50 10.89
CA LEU A 349 0.30 -3.84 11.47
C LEU A 349 -1.17 -4.16 11.73
N ASN A 350 -1.97 -3.15 12.14
CA ASN A 350 -3.40 -3.31 12.33
C ASN A 350 -4.12 -3.61 11.00
N GLU A 351 -3.80 -2.87 9.94
CA GLU A 351 -4.35 -3.11 8.60
C GLU A 351 -4.05 -4.53 8.10
N LEU A 352 -2.81 -4.98 8.22
CA LEU A 352 -2.43 -6.35 7.83
C LEU A 352 -3.25 -7.39 8.60
N GLY A 353 -3.41 -7.21 9.91
CA GLY A 353 -4.17 -8.11 10.76
C GLY A 353 -5.67 -8.10 10.45
N GLU A 354 -6.28 -6.93 10.37
CA GLU A 354 -7.70 -6.78 10.02
C GLU A 354 -8.00 -7.34 8.63
N PHE A 355 -7.21 -6.97 7.63
CA PHE A 355 -7.40 -7.44 6.26
C PHE A 355 -7.29 -8.95 6.16
N ALA A 356 -6.33 -9.57 6.84
CA ALA A 356 -6.18 -11.03 6.89
C ALA A 356 -7.40 -11.74 7.51
N THR A 357 -8.14 -11.07 8.41
CA THR A 357 -9.39 -11.63 8.95
C THR A 357 -10.58 -11.45 8.02
N VAL A 358 -10.56 -10.47 7.13
CA VAL A 358 -11.67 -10.14 6.21
C VAL A 358 -11.55 -10.89 4.89
N THR A 359 -10.33 -11.01 4.33
CA THR A 359 -10.09 -11.57 3.00
C THR A 359 -8.78 -12.37 2.92
N ASP A 360 -8.57 -13.04 1.80
CA ASP A 360 -7.39 -13.84 1.46
C ASP A 360 -6.39 -13.10 0.55
N GLY A 361 -6.64 -11.82 0.25
CA GLY A 361 -5.95 -11.02 -0.75
C GLY A 361 -4.59 -10.46 -0.34
N ILE A 362 -4.20 -9.40 -1.03
CA ILE A 362 -2.88 -8.75 -0.91
C ILE A 362 -3.07 -7.26 -0.68
N ILE A 363 -2.20 -6.66 0.14
CA ILE A 363 -2.07 -5.22 0.30
C ILE A 363 -0.77 -4.77 -0.35
N PHE A 364 -0.85 -3.79 -1.23
CA PHE A 364 0.30 -3.11 -1.82
C PHE A 364 0.50 -1.78 -1.11
N HIS A 365 1.49 -1.75 -0.23
CA HIS A 365 1.85 -0.50 0.44
C HIS A 365 2.38 0.53 -0.56
N ASN A 366 1.89 1.71 -0.49
CA ASN A 366 2.35 2.83 -1.30
C ASN A 366 3.30 3.70 -0.46
N THR A 367 4.63 3.63 -0.67
CA THR A 367 5.41 2.94 -1.68
C THR A 367 6.60 2.18 -1.04
N LEU A 368 7.45 1.53 -1.87
CA LEU A 368 8.71 0.98 -1.36
C LEU A 368 9.65 2.10 -0.90
N ALA A 369 9.86 3.16 -1.72
CA ALA A 369 10.93 4.12 -1.48
C ALA A 369 10.63 5.55 -1.95
N SER A 370 9.37 5.98 -2.02
CA SER A 370 9.07 7.37 -2.36
C SER A 370 8.14 8.04 -1.37
N SER A 371 8.21 9.38 -1.35
CA SER A 371 7.43 10.24 -0.49
C SER A 371 7.57 9.89 1.02
N ASP A 372 6.63 10.38 1.86
CA ASP A 372 6.76 10.19 3.31
C ASP A 372 6.12 8.88 3.79
N TYR A 373 5.21 8.28 3.04
CA TYR A 373 4.67 6.96 3.35
C TYR A 373 5.60 5.79 2.96
N GLY A 374 6.65 6.01 2.16
CA GLY A 374 7.56 4.94 1.72
C GLY A 374 8.20 4.17 2.87
N TRP A 375 8.36 2.86 2.72
CA TRP A 375 9.08 2.04 3.72
C TRP A 375 10.56 2.39 3.82
N LEU A 376 11.15 2.86 2.73
CA LEU A 376 12.52 3.33 2.66
C LEU A 376 12.53 4.82 2.33
N LYS A 377 13.51 5.54 2.85
CA LYS A 377 13.69 6.96 2.55
C LYS A 377 14.15 7.13 1.11
N HIS A 378 13.50 8.02 0.37
CA HIS A 378 13.86 8.31 -1.00
C HIS A 378 15.37 8.67 -1.15
N GLY A 379 15.99 8.13 -2.17
CA GLY A 379 17.39 8.39 -2.55
C GLY A 379 18.44 7.71 -1.66
N SER A 380 18.32 7.76 -0.35
CA SER A 380 19.26 7.08 0.57
C SER A 380 18.91 5.62 0.81
N PHE A 381 17.65 5.25 0.61
CA PHE A 381 17.09 3.92 0.89
C PHE A 381 17.30 3.46 2.34
N GLU A 382 17.40 4.40 3.29
CA GLU A 382 17.41 4.07 4.70
C GLU A 382 16.05 3.54 5.14
N PRO A 383 16.00 2.40 5.85
CA PRO A 383 14.73 1.81 6.30
C PRO A 383 14.09 2.68 7.39
N ARG A 384 12.79 2.88 7.25
CA ARG A 384 11.92 3.54 8.22
C ARG A 384 11.29 2.52 9.18
N PRO A 385 10.66 2.93 10.28
CA PRO A 385 10.02 2.02 11.23
C PRO A 385 9.13 0.96 10.59
N ASN A 386 8.28 1.35 9.63
CA ASN A 386 7.39 0.47 8.90
C ASN A 386 8.09 -0.66 8.13
N TYR A 387 9.27 -0.40 7.57
CA TYR A 387 10.05 -1.42 6.90
C TYR A 387 10.34 -2.62 7.84
N PHE A 388 10.81 -2.33 9.05
CA PHE A 388 11.15 -3.38 10.02
C PHE A 388 9.90 -4.07 10.57
N ALA A 389 8.79 -3.35 10.74
CA ALA A 389 7.52 -3.92 11.16
C ALA A 389 7.00 -4.94 10.15
N VAL A 390 7.02 -4.60 8.86
CA VAL A 390 6.62 -5.50 7.77
C VAL A 390 7.62 -6.65 7.58
N LEU A 391 8.92 -6.40 7.77
CA LEU A 391 9.92 -7.46 7.76
C LEU A 391 9.65 -8.50 8.85
N LEU A 392 9.29 -8.07 10.07
CA LEU A 392 8.88 -8.98 11.15
C LEU A 392 7.59 -9.72 10.80
N TRP A 393 6.58 -9.03 10.30
CA TRP A 393 5.35 -9.66 9.82
C TRP A 393 5.65 -10.78 8.82
N ASN A 394 6.41 -10.47 7.77
CA ASN A 394 6.75 -11.43 6.72
C ASN A 394 7.64 -12.58 7.19
N THR A 395 8.37 -12.39 8.30
CA THR A 395 9.24 -13.42 8.89
C THR A 395 8.50 -14.33 9.88
N LEU A 396 7.53 -13.79 10.61
CA LEU A 396 6.90 -14.48 11.73
C LEU A 396 5.50 -15.03 11.41
N MET A 397 4.66 -14.23 10.71
CA MET A 397 3.26 -14.56 10.47
C MET A 397 3.11 -15.53 9.29
N GLY A 398 2.59 -16.71 9.56
CA GLY A 398 2.28 -17.70 8.54
C GLY A 398 0.95 -17.43 7.84
N THR A 399 0.55 -18.34 6.96
CA THR A 399 -0.61 -18.14 6.08
C THR A 399 -1.94 -18.57 6.68
N THR A 400 -1.97 -19.43 7.70
CA THR A 400 -3.24 -19.81 8.36
C THR A 400 -3.59 -18.76 9.40
N VAL A 401 -4.76 -18.15 9.26
CA VAL A 401 -5.30 -17.14 10.17
C VAL A 401 -6.26 -17.79 11.15
N TYR A 402 -6.05 -17.53 12.42
CA TYR A 402 -6.89 -18.05 13.51
C TYR A 402 -7.71 -16.93 14.16
N ASP A 403 -8.88 -17.28 14.66
CA ASP A 403 -9.66 -16.39 15.52
C ASP A 403 -8.99 -16.26 16.89
N SER A 404 -8.53 -15.04 17.20
CA SER A 404 -7.89 -14.77 18.50
C SER A 404 -8.85 -14.87 19.69
N LYS A 405 -10.19 -14.83 19.44
CA LYS A 405 -11.26 -14.71 20.44
C LYS A 405 -11.18 -13.45 21.31
N ILE A 406 -10.35 -12.51 20.93
CA ILE A 406 -10.17 -11.24 21.64
C ILE A 406 -10.69 -10.12 20.73
N PRO A 407 -11.84 -9.49 21.06
CA PRO A 407 -12.36 -8.37 20.27
C PRO A 407 -11.41 -7.17 20.30
N ALA A 408 -11.22 -6.55 19.14
CA ALA A 408 -10.45 -5.32 19.04
C ALA A 408 -11.10 -4.21 19.88
N SER A 409 -10.28 -3.51 20.64
CA SER A 409 -10.65 -2.38 21.46
C SER A 409 -9.40 -1.67 21.95
N GLU A 410 -9.52 -0.41 22.41
CA GLU A 410 -8.38 0.35 22.92
C GLU A 410 -7.51 -0.49 23.88
N GLY A 411 -6.23 -0.52 23.61
CA GLY A 411 -5.21 -1.29 24.30
C GLY A 411 -5.04 -2.74 23.81
N ALA A 412 -5.91 -3.25 22.94
CA ALA A 412 -5.78 -4.64 22.47
C ALA A 412 -6.40 -4.86 21.08
N HIS A 413 -5.58 -4.74 20.04
CA HIS A 413 -5.86 -5.33 18.73
C HIS A 413 -5.02 -6.59 18.61
N VAL A 414 -5.67 -7.76 18.44
CA VAL A 414 -5.02 -9.07 18.59
C VAL A 414 -5.28 -9.93 17.37
N TYR A 415 -4.22 -10.32 16.67
CA TYR A 415 -4.25 -11.16 15.47
C TYR A 415 -3.43 -12.41 15.69
N CYS A 416 -3.88 -13.56 15.17
CA CYS A 416 -3.21 -14.84 15.36
C CYS A 416 -3.06 -15.58 14.05
N HIS A 417 -1.82 -15.98 13.73
CA HIS A 417 -1.48 -16.75 12.54
C HIS A 417 -0.68 -18.00 12.91
N SER A 418 -0.59 -18.97 11.99
CA SER A 418 0.40 -20.03 12.07
C SER A 418 1.82 -19.44 12.04
N ARG A 419 2.79 -20.20 12.46
CA ARG A 419 4.20 -19.80 12.37
C ARG A 419 4.70 -19.86 10.93
N LYS A 420 5.44 -18.83 10.51
CA LYS A 420 6.06 -18.77 9.16
C LYS A 420 7.18 -19.79 8.98
N ASP A 421 7.90 -20.12 10.06
CA ASP A 421 9.00 -21.09 10.06
C ASP A 421 8.54 -22.56 9.93
N GLY A 422 7.25 -22.80 9.84
CA GLY A 422 6.64 -24.12 9.69
C GLY A 422 6.69 -25.00 10.94
N LYS A 423 7.15 -24.46 12.08
CA LYS A 423 7.07 -25.18 13.36
C LYS A 423 5.63 -25.21 13.87
N ASP A 424 5.35 -26.19 14.71
CA ASP A 424 4.08 -26.25 15.44
C ASP A 424 3.91 -25.02 16.31
N GLY A 425 2.67 -24.50 16.37
CA GLY A 425 2.32 -23.36 17.18
C GLY A 425 1.73 -22.22 16.37
N CYS A 426 1.68 -21.05 16.99
CA CYS A 426 1.12 -19.86 16.39
C CYS A 426 1.94 -18.60 16.75
N VAL A 427 1.70 -17.52 16.05
CA VAL A 427 2.23 -16.21 16.37
C VAL A 427 1.05 -15.26 16.60
N TYR A 428 1.06 -14.61 17.73
CA TYR A 428 0.14 -13.51 18.02
C TYR A 428 0.81 -12.17 17.78
N LEU A 429 0.16 -11.28 17.07
CA LEU A 429 0.42 -9.85 17.08
C LEU A 429 -0.55 -9.20 18.06
N VAL A 430 -0.04 -8.43 19.00
CA VAL A 430 -0.80 -7.62 19.96
C VAL A 430 -0.38 -6.18 19.80
N ILE A 431 -1.34 -5.28 19.57
CA ILE A 431 -1.12 -3.83 19.45
C ILE A 431 -1.81 -3.16 20.63
N ASN A 432 -1.02 -2.48 21.46
CA ASN A 432 -1.53 -1.58 22.50
C ASN A 432 -1.58 -0.15 21.94
N ASN A 433 -2.70 0.25 21.39
CA ASN A 433 -2.92 1.60 20.86
C ASN A 433 -3.34 2.62 21.93
N SER A 434 -3.45 2.22 23.21
CA SER A 434 -3.74 3.19 24.29
C SER A 434 -2.59 4.19 24.42
N LYS A 435 -2.94 5.45 24.70
CA LYS A 435 -1.95 6.51 24.92
C LYS A 435 -1.39 6.52 26.34
N THR A 436 -2.08 5.88 27.28
CA THR A 436 -1.80 6.02 28.71
C THR A 436 -1.73 4.70 29.47
N ASP A 437 -2.44 3.68 28.99
CA ASP A 437 -2.64 2.47 29.77
C ASP A 437 -1.76 1.31 29.26
N VAL A 438 -1.21 0.57 30.19
CA VAL A 438 -0.45 -0.66 29.94
C VAL A 438 -1.43 -1.78 29.59
N THR A 439 -1.06 -2.65 28.65
CA THR A 439 -1.75 -3.91 28.38
C THR A 439 -0.94 -5.07 28.91
N THR A 440 -1.52 -5.86 29.80
CA THR A 440 -0.94 -7.10 30.31
C THR A 440 -1.38 -8.27 29.44
N VAL A 441 -0.42 -8.99 28.86
CA VAL A 441 -0.63 -10.17 28.00
C VAL A 441 -0.27 -11.43 28.78
N GLU A 442 -1.25 -12.23 29.16
CA GLU A 442 -1.05 -13.53 29.79
C GLU A 442 -0.76 -14.58 28.73
N LEU A 443 0.43 -15.18 28.79
CA LEU A 443 0.88 -16.22 27.86
C LEU A 443 0.45 -17.62 28.33
N PRO A 444 -0.06 -18.48 27.44
CA PRO A 444 -0.44 -19.86 27.80
C PRO A 444 0.76 -20.80 28.01
N LYS A 445 1.93 -20.41 27.52
CA LYS A 445 3.22 -21.12 27.64
C LYS A 445 4.36 -20.14 27.33
N ASP A 446 5.60 -20.61 27.43
CA ASP A 446 6.78 -19.82 27.04
C ASP A 446 6.71 -19.44 25.57
N ALA A 447 7.17 -18.23 25.26
CA ALA A 447 7.16 -17.64 23.93
C ALA A 447 8.42 -16.83 23.65
N ASP A 448 8.71 -16.62 22.36
CA ASP A 448 9.66 -15.61 21.92
C ASP A 448 8.88 -14.31 21.67
N ALA A 449 9.18 -13.26 22.41
CA ALA A 449 8.54 -11.93 22.28
C ALA A 449 9.40 -10.97 21.45
N TYR A 450 8.75 -10.28 20.54
CA TYR A 450 9.31 -9.23 19.67
C TYR A 450 8.57 -7.94 19.95
N VAL A 451 8.98 -7.20 20.98
CA VAL A 451 8.32 -5.95 21.38
C VAL A 451 8.89 -4.79 20.60
N LEU A 452 8.00 -4.06 19.92
CA LEU A 452 8.29 -2.89 19.10
C LEU A 452 7.77 -1.63 19.77
N ASP A 453 8.60 -0.59 19.81
CA ASP A 453 8.26 0.72 20.35
C ASP A 453 9.09 1.85 19.73
N GLY A 454 8.68 3.09 19.97
CA GLY A 454 9.40 4.31 19.58
C GLY A 454 10.31 4.86 20.69
N ASN A 455 10.66 4.06 21.71
CA ASN A 455 11.42 4.50 22.90
C ASN A 455 10.80 5.72 23.60
N GLY A 456 9.47 5.72 23.74
CA GLY A 456 8.70 6.79 24.39
C GLY A 456 8.36 7.98 23.48
N ASP A 457 8.74 7.93 22.20
CA ASP A 457 8.39 8.93 21.18
C ASP A 457 7.66 8.29 20.00
N MET A 458 6.37 8.54 19.86
CA MET A 458 5.58 8.03 18.74
C MET A 458 6.02 8.61 17.38
N ARG A 459 6.62 9.81 17.35
CA ARG A 459 7.17 10.41 16.13
C ARG A 459 8.65 10.05 15.89
N SER A 460 9.18 9.08 16.64
CA SER A 460 10.53 8.57 16.39
C SER A 460 10.66 8.01 14.97
N THR A 461 11.67 8.44 14.23
CA THR A 461 12.06 7.87 12.94
C THR A 461 12.91 6.59 13.08
N VAL A 462 13.22 6.19 14.32
CA VAL A 462 13.91 4.96 14.68
C VAL A 462 12.98 4.09 15.50
N MET A 463 12.79 2.83 15.09
CA MET A 463 12.04 1.83 15.85
C MET A 463 13.00 1.00 16.70
N TYR A 464 12.51 0.55 17.85
CA TYR A 464 13.23 -0.31 18.76
C TYR A 464 12.57 -1.68 18.83
N LEU A 465 13.41 -2.73 18.87
CA LEU A 465 12.99 -4.12 19.10
C LEU A 465 13.59 -4.60 20.43
N ASN A 466 12.75 -4.95 21.40
CA ASN A 466 13.18 -5.37 22.72
C ASN A 466 14.20 -4.39 23.35
N GLY A 467 13.98 -3.08 23.15
CA GLY A 467 14.82 -1.99 23.65
C GLY A 467 16.11 -1.72 22.86
N LYS A 468 16.34 -2.41 21.72
CA LYS A 468 17.48 -2.16 20.82
C LYS A 468 17.03 -1.42 19.57
N ALA A 469 17.69 -0.31 19.22
CA ALA A 469 17.41 0.43 18.00
C ALA A 469 17.65 -0.44 16.75
N LEU A 470 16.70 -0.41 15.81
CA LEU A 470 16.82 -1.07 14.52
C LEU A 470 17.43 -0.10 13.50
N THR A 471 18.70 -0.29 13.21
CA THR A 471 19.47 0.50 12.22
C THR A 471 20.34 -0.46 11.41
N LEU A 472 20.65 -0.07 10.17
CA LEU A 472 21.57 -0.84 9.36
C LEU A 472 22.98 -0.81 9.94
N GLY A 473 23.66 -1.94 9.91
CA GLY A 473 25.06 -2.07 10.25
C GLY A 473 25.99 -1.77 9.07
N GLU A 474 27.26 -2.09 9.23
CA GLU A 474 28.26 -1.98 8.17
C GLU A 474 27.83 -2.76 6.92
N ASN A 475 28.10 -2.17 5.72
CA ASN A 475 27.72 -2.74 4.42
C ASN A 475 26.20 -3.05 4.32
N ASP A 476 25.38 -2.18 4.88
CA ASP A 476 23.91 -2.33 4.90
C ASP A 476 23.43 -3.65 5.51
N ALA A 477 24.14 -4.17 6.50
CA ALA A 477 23.72 -5.36 7.22
C ALA A 477 22.43 -5.06 8.01
N LEU A 478 21.42 -5.91 7.84
CA LEU A 478 20.21 -5.84 8.65
C LEU A 478 20.56 -6.11 10.12
N PRO A 479 19.94 -5.39 11.08
CA PRO A 479 20.11 -5.67 12.48
C PRO A 479 19.59 -7.08 12.83
N GLU A 480 20.14 -7.67 13.89
CA GLU A 480 19.56 -8.89 14.43
C GLU A 480 18.18 -8.63 15.01
N MET A 481 17.18 -9.33 14.49
CA MET A 481 15.77 -9.19 14.88
C MET A 481 15.32 -10.47 15.62
N ASN A 482 15.98 -10.78 16.72
CA ASN A 482 15.72 -11.97 17.52
C ASN A 482 14.64 -11.71 18.59
N GLY A 483 13.78 -12.71 18.82
CA GLY A 483 12.87 -12.71 19.94
C GLY A 483 13.57 -12.82 21.27
N LYS A 484 12.96 -12.32 22.33
CA LYS A 484 13.37 -12.50 23.71
C LYS A 484 12.47 -13.55 24.35
N ALA A 485 13.08 -14.59 24.94
CA ALA A 485 12.31 -15.59 25.67
C ALA A 485 11.57 -14.95 26.86
N VAL A 486 10.28 -15.22 26.94
CA VAL A 486 9.37 -14.72 28.00
C VAL A 486 8.41 -15.82 28.45
N SER A 487 7.91 -15.68 29.68
CA SER A 487 6.92 -16.60 30.26
C SER A 487 5.94 -15.85 31.18
N GLY A 488 4.76 -16.42 31.38
CA GLY A 488 3.75 -15.86 32.24
C GLY A 488 3.09 -14.60 31.68
N ALA A 489 3.15 -13.49 32.39
CA ALA A 489 2.55 -12.23 31.96
C ALA A 489 3.60 -11.26 31.42
N VAL A 490 3.31 -10.61 30.31
CA VAL A 490 4.16 -9.58 29.66
C VAL A 490 3.38 -8.26 29.61
N GLU A 491 3.99 -7.19 30.05
CA GLU A 491 3.40 -5.84 29.99
C GLU A 491 3.85 -5.13 28.69
N LEU A 492 2.88 -4.65 27.93
CA LEU A 492 3.07 -3.79 26.76
C LEU A 492 2.78 -2.35 27.14
N ALA A 493 3.78 -1.49 27.01
CA ALA A 493 3.66 -0.06 27.24
C ALA A 493 2.61 0.60 26.31
N PRO A 494 2.05 1.76 26.67
CA PRO A 494 1.21 2.53 25.78
C PRO A 494 1.88 2.78 24.43
N GLY A 495 1.13 2.62 23.34
CA GLY A 495 1.60 2.81 21.98
C GLY A 495 2.62 1.76 21.47
N SER A 496 2.84 0.65 22.20
CA SER A 496 3.72 -0.42 21.75
C SER A 496 2.95 -1.57 21.07
N CYS A 497 3.64 -2.38 20.30
CA CYS A 497 3.10 -3.63 19.78
C CYS A 497 4.10 -4.77 19.94
N ALA A 498 3.61 -6.00 19.92
CA ALA A 498 4.47 -7.17 20.08
C ALA A 498 3.99 -8.37 19.27
N PHE A 499 4.96 -9.11 18.71
CA PHE A 499 4.69 -10.47 18.24
C PHE A 499 5.11 -11.46 19.35
N PHE A 500 4.28 -12.46 19.58
CA PHE A 500 4.55 -13.58 20.49
C PHE A 500 4.54 -14.89 19.71
N ALA A 501 5.69 -15.47 19.48
CA ALA A 501 5.82 -16.78 18.82
C ALA A 501 5.76 -17.89 19.88
N LEU A 502 4.61 -18.61 19.87
CA LEU A 502 4.28 -19.70 20.80
C LEU A 502 4.62 -21.06 20.21
#